data_a40f7b9fd0000e6db2bbf83252b84423
#
_entry.id   a40f7b9fd0000e6db2bbf83252b84423
#
_cell.length_a   1.000
_cell.length_b   1.000
_cell.length_c   1.000
_cell.angle_alpha   90.00
_cell.angle_beta   90.00
_cell.angle_gamma   90.00
#
_symmetry.space_group_name_H-M   'P 1'
#
loop_
_entity.id
_entity.type
_entity.pdbx_description
1 polymer ?
#
loop_
_entity_poly.entity_id
_entity_poly.type
_entity_poly.pdbx_seq_one_letter_code
_entity_poly.pdbx_strand_id
1 'polypeptide(L)'
;MNEYINLTLENIDEEHICCAIGDKKHQAGVDSKKEWIKSKLKDGHIFRKLNARGKIFIEYEPLETAWIPISGKNYEYIYCLWVAGSFKGKGIGKELLEYAINDSKEKGKSGICTLVSKKKKPFIGEKKFFEHYGFKVVDTIGDYELLALQFDDSETPRFNDSARLMKIDNKDFTIYYSPECPYVEYEVNELIEYAKENNIKINFIKIDSLEKAKNAPCIFNNWANFYKGEFL
;
A
#
# COMPACT_ATOMS: atom_id res chain seq x y z
N MET A 1 10.28 3.60 -26.90
CA MET A 1 10.06 2.63 -25.79
C MET A 1 10.11 3.45 -24.50
N ASN A 2 9.17 3.24 -23.58
CA ASN A 2 9.22 3.92 -22.29
C ASN A 2 10.42 3.40 -21.47
N GLU A 3 11.14 4.31 -20.83
CA GLU A 3 12.25 3.95 -19.94
C GLU A 3 11.76 3.91 -18.50
N TYR A 4 12.12 2.88 -17.75
CA TYR A 4 11.71 2.68 -16.36
C TYR A 4 12.90 2.52 -15.43
N ILE A 5 12.76 3.00 -14.19
CA ILE A 5 13.77 2.94 -13.14
C ILE A 5 13.19 2.12 -11.98
N ASN A 6 13.96 1.16 -11.47
CA ASN A 6 13.73 0.57 -10.17
C ASN A 6 14.52 1.37 -9.13
N LEU A 7 13.91 1.68 -7.98
CA LEU A 7 14.63 2.29 -6.89
C LEU A 7 15.59 1.29 -6.25
N THR A 8 16.79 1.76 -5.94
CA THR A 8 17.86 1.03 -5.26
C THR A 8 18.45 1.92 -4.17
N LEU A 9 19.32 1.37 -3.32
CA LEU A 9 20.02 2.18 -2.31
C LEU A 9 20.90 3.28 -2.91
N GLU A 10 21.39 3.07 -4.16
CA GLU A 10 22.27 4.02 -4.84
C GLU A 10 21.52 5.20 -5.43
N ASN A 11 20.24 5.02 -5.83
CA ASN A 11 19.52 6.07 -6.56
C ASN A 11 18.34 6.69 -5.81
N ILE A 12 17.84 6.07 -4.73
CA ILE A 12 16.61 6.49 -4.04
C ILE A 12 16.69 7.93 -3.50
N ASP A 13 17.86 8.41 -3.12
CA ASP A 13 18.00 9.74 -2.57
C ASP A 13 17.89 10.83 -3.65
N GLU A 14 18.30 10.53 -4.87
CA GLU A 14 18.24 11.43 -6.02
C GLU A 14 16.90 11.36 -6.76
N GLU A 15 16.25 10.18 -6.73
CA GLU A 15 15.00 9.95 -7.44
C GLU A 15 13.79 10.53 -6.69
N HIS A 16 12.88 11.13 -7.45
CA HIS A 16 11.56 11.45 -6.89
C HIS A 16 10.72 10.17 -6.73
N ILE A 17 9.96 10.11 -5.66
CA ILE A 17 9.06 9.00 -5.39
C ILE A 17 7.61 9.48 -5.39
N CYS A 18 6.70 8.59 -5.84
CA CYS A 18 5.26 8.58 -5.62
C CYS A 18 4.47 9.87 -5.87
N CYS A 19 3.42 10.04 -5.06
CA CYS A 19 2.33 10.97 -5.30
C CYS A 19 2.62 12.41 -4.88
N ALA A 20 3.53 12.66 -3.94
CA ALA A 20 3.78 13.97 -3.35
C ALA A 20 4.84 14.82 -4.09
N ILE A 21 5.01 14.60 -5.39
CA ILE A 21 6.01 15.30 -6.21
C ILE A 21 5.76 16.81 -6.19
N GLY A 22 6.79 17.55 -5.72
CA GLY A 22 6.81 19.01 -5.77
C GLY A 22 5.90 19.70 -4.75
N ASP A 23 5.30 18.96 -3.85
CA ASP A 23 4.49 19.52 -2.77
C ASP A 23 5.33 19.61 -1.48
N LYS A 24 5.84 20.81 -1.20
CA LYS A 24 6.75 21.06 -0.07
C LYS A 24 6.17 20.68 1.29
N LYS A 25 4.85 20.80 1.48
CA LYS A 25 4.19 20.46 2.75
C LYS A 25 4.26 18.96 3.07
N HIS A 26 4.43 18.10 2.07
CA HIS A 26 4.56 16.66 2.24
C HIS A 26 6.01 16.17 2.28
N GLN A 27 7.02 17.06 2.36
CA GLN A 27 8.43 16.65 2.30
C GLN A 27 8.78 15.66 3.41
N ALA A 28 8.34 15.90 4.65
CA ALA A 28 8.59 14.98 5.77
C ALA A 28 8.04 13.57 5.48
N GLY A 29 6.84 13.47 4.89
CA GLY A 29 6.26 12.20 4.49
C GLY A 29 7.01 11.53 3.33
N VAL A 30 7.56 12.31 2.40
CA VAL A 30 8.43 11.78 1.33
C VAL A 30 9.71 11.20 1.93
N ASP A 31 10.34 11.90 2.86
CA ASP A 31 11.56 11.45 3.52
C ASP A 31 11.30 10.17 4.34
N SER A 32 10.22 10.15 5.12
CA SER A 32 9.76 8.98 5.88
C SER A 32 9.52 7.76 4.99
N LYS A 33 8.87 7.96 3.82
CA LYS A 33 8.67 6.89 2.85
C LYS A 33 9.98 6.40 2.24
N LYS A 34 10.91 7.28 1.91
CA LYS A 34 12.24 6.90 1.40
C LYS A 34 12.97 6.00 2.39
N GLU A 35 12.99 6.38 3.67
CA GLU A 35 13.63 5.57 4.72
C GLU A 35 12.91 4.21 4.89
N TRP A 36 11.58 4.19 4.82
CA TRP A 36 10.82 2.95 4.83
C TRP A 36 11.19 2.05 3.64
N ILE A 37 11.20 2.58 2.39
CA ILE A 37 11.59 1.82 1.20
C ILE A 37 13.03 1.28 1.36
N LYS A 38 14.00 2.10 1.80
CA LYS A 38 15.38 1.65 2.04
C LYS A 38 15.43 0.44 2.96
N SER A 39 14.63 0.46 4.04
CA SER A 39 14.56 -0.65 4.99
C SER A 39 13.98 -1.93 4.38
N LYS A 40 13.11 -1.80 3.36
CA LYS A 40 12.38 -2.88 2.72
C LYS A 40 13.07 -3.45 1.47
N LEU A 41 14.01 -2.74 0.86
CA LEU A 41 14.72 -3.20 -0.34
C LEU A 41 15.41 -4.56 -0.12
N LYS A 42 15.99 -4.80 1.06
CA LYS A 42 16.60 -6.08 1.43
C LYS A 42 15.60 -7.24 1.52
N ASP A 43 14.33 -6.93 1.75
CA ASP A 43 13.23 -7.89 1.87
C ASP A 43 12.56 -8.18 0.52
N GLY A 44 13.10 -7.63 -0.57
CA GLY A 44 12.61 -7.83 -1.94
C GLY A 44 11.58 -6.81 -2.40
N HIS A 45 11.44 -5.70 -1.69
CA HIS A 45 10.55 -4.61 -2.08
C HIS A 45 11.00 -3.98 -3.40
N ILE A 46 10.06 -3.75 -4.31
CA ILE A 46 10.28 -3.11 -5.61
C ILE A 46 9.41 -1.88 -5.74
N PHE A 47 10.07 -0.76 -6.00
CA PHE A 47 9.42 0.46 -6.45
C PHE A 47 9.91 0.75 -7.87
N ARG A 48 9.04 0.58 -8.86
CA ARG A 48 9.33 0.81 -10.27
C ARG A 48 8.55 2.00 -10.79
N LYS A 49 9.26 2.96 -11.35
CA LYS A 49 8.68 4.21 -11.89
C LYS A 49 9.07 4.44 -13.33
N LEU A 50 8.26 5.23 -14.07
CA LEU A 50 8.68 5.77 -15.36
C LEU A 50 9.82 6.78 -15.13
N ASN A 51 10.84 6.77 -15.99
CA ASN A 51 11.91 7.78 -15.99
C ASN A 51 11.38 9.11 -16.54
N ALA A 52 10.45 9.69 -15.79
CA ALA A 52 9.85 10.99 -16.08
C ALA A 52 9.36 11.63 -14.77
N ARG A 53 9.29 12.95 -14.74
CA ARG A 53 8.71 13.66 -13.59
C ARG A 53 7.19 13.52 -13.62
N GLY A 54 6.66 12.60 -12.82
CA GLY A 54 5.22 12.34 -12.75
C GLY A 54 4.86 11.28 -11.74
N LYS A 55 3.56 11.11 -11.52
CA LYS A 55 2.99 10.11 -10.61
C LYS A 55 2.72 8.83 -11.41
N ILE A 56 3.78 8.08 -11.72
CA ILE A 56 3.72 6.91 -12.61
C ILE A 56 4.63 5.83 -12.04
N PHE A 57 4.06 4.90 -11.30
CA PHE A 57 4.83 3.84 -10.64
C PHE A 57 3.96 2.64 -10.27
N ILE A 58 4.61 1.52 -10.01
CA ILE A 58 4.11 0.37 -9.28
C ILE A 58 5.02 0.06 -8.10
N GLU A 59 4.44 -0.40 -7.00
CA GLU A 59 5.13 -0.73 -5.77
C GLU A 59 4.61 -2.06 -5.24
N TYR A 60 5.50 -3.02 -5.02
CA TYR A 60 5.15 -4.37 -4.57
C TYR A 60 6.32 -5.04 -3.86
N GLU A 61 6.02 -6.07 -3.06
CA GLU A 61 7.01 -6.89 -2.36
C GLU A 61 6.46 -8.28 -2.03
N PRO A 62 7.31 -9.23 -1.59
CA PRO A 62 6.85 -10.51 -1.08
C PRO A 62 5.78 -10.33 0.01
N LEU A 63 4.66 -11.05 -0.13
CA LEU A 63 3.53 -10.94 0.81
C LEU A 63 3.94 -11.27 2.25
N GLU A 64 4.91 -12.15 2.42
CA GLU A 64 5.43 -12.56 3.72
C GLU A 64 6.01 -11.36 4.51
N THR A 65 6.65 -10.42 3.83
CA THR A 65 7.26 -9.23 4.41
C THR A 65 6.40 -7.98 4.30
N ALA A 66 5.30 -8.06 3.55
CA ALA A 66 4.40 -6.93 3.32
C ALA A 66 3.71 -6.46 4.62
N TRP A 67 3.71 -5.14 4.82
CA TRP A 67 3.11 -4.48 5.99
C TRP A 67 1.60 -4.35 5.86
N ILE A 68 0.93 -5.49 5.73
CA ILE A 68 -0.52 -5.58 5.59
C ILE A 68 -1.04 -6.83 6.32
N PRO A 69 -2.25 -6.82 6.91
CA PRO A 69 -2.80 -7.94 7.63
C PRO A 69 -3.39 -9.01 6.70
N ILE A 70 -2.54 -9.48 5.79
CA ILE A 70 -2.84 -10.55 4.82
C ILE A 70 -1.76 -11.61 4.94
N SER A 71 -2.17 -12.87 4.90
CA SER A 71 -1.29 -14.03 4.86
C SER A 71 -1.48 -14.81 3.57
N GLY A 72 -0.41 -15.38 3.08
CA GLY A 72 -0.32 -16.24 1.92
C GLY A 72 1.11 -16.70 1.76
N LYS A 73 1.32 -17.80 1.07
CA LYS A 73 2.65 -18.36 0.84
C LYS A 73 3.05 -18.14 -0.61
N ASN A 74 4.23 -17.57 -0.78
CA ASN A 74 4.86 -17.42 -2.09
C ASN A 74 4.09 -16.49 -3.07
N TYR A 75 3.48 -15.43 -2.54
CA TYR A 75 2.84 -14.37 -3.33
C TYR A 75 3.64 -13.07 -3.29
N GLU A 76 3.47 -12.23 -4.31
CA GLU A 76 3.80 -10.81 -4.22
C GLU A 76 2.55 -10.00 -3.85
N TYR A 77 2.72 -8.90 -3.11
CA TYR A 77 1.65 -7.95 -2.77
C TYR A 77 1.90 -6.60 -3.42
N ILE A 78 0.93 -6.11 -4.20
CA ILE A 78 0.96 -4.77 -4.79
C ILE A 78 0.36 -3.78 -3.79
N TYR A 79 1.18 -2.86 -3.28
CA TYR A 79 0.74 -1.73 -2.44
C TYR A 79 0.04 -0.66 -3.25
N CYS A 80 0.65 -0.27 -4.37
CA CYS A 80 0.18 0.84 -5.17
C CYS A 80 0.55 0.64 -6.65
N LEU A 81 -0.39 0.97 -7.52
CA LEU A 81 -0.16 1.20 -8.94
C LEU A 81 -0.83 2.52 -9.29
N TRP A 82 -0.05 3.50 -9.73
CA TRP A 82 -0.57 4.83 -9.99
C TRP A 82 -0.05 5.38 -11.31
N VAL A 83 -0.97 5.84 -12.15
CA VAL A 83 -0.67 6.58 -13.39
C VAL A 83 -1.55 7.81 -13.42
N ALA A 84 -0.96 9.00 -13.39
CA ALA A 84 -1.69 10.27 -13.30
C ALA A 84 -1.41 11.23 -14.45
N GLY A 85 -2.27 12.25 -14.53
CA GLY A 85 -2.10 13.37 -15.45
C GLY A 85 -2.11 12.97 -16.93
N SER A 86 -1.22 13.56 -17.70
CA SER A 86 -1.09 13.35 -19.15
C SER A 86 -0.61 11.95 -19.55
N PHE A 87 -0.27 11.11 -18.59
CA PHE A 87 0.18 9.72 -18.80
C PHE A 87 -0.96 8.70 -18.80
N LYS A 88 -2.16 9.11 -18.36
CA LYS A 88 -3.35 8.23 -18.38
C LYS A 88 -3.75 7.86 -19.81
N GLY A 89 -4.29 6.65 -19.98
CA GLY A 89 -4.79 6.17 -21.27
C GLY A 89 -3.72 5.78 -22.31
N LYS A 90 -2.44 5.80 -21.93
CA LYS A 90 -1.30 5.49 -22.83
C LYS A 90 -0.74 4.07 -22.66
N GLY A 91 -1.45 3.18 -21.97
CA GLY A 91 -0.99 1.80 -21.75
C GLY A 91 0.04 1.64 -20.62
N ILE A 92 0.54 2.71 -19.99
CA ILE A 92 1.63 2.66 -19.01
C ILE A 92 1.25 1.85 -17.77
N GLY A 93 0.00 1.94 -17.30
CA GLY A 93 -0.47 1.11 -16.19
C GLY A 93 -0.40 -0.38 -16.49
N LYS A 94 -0.70 -0.76 -17.73
CA LYS A 94 -0.53 -2.13 -18.24
C LYS A 94 0.95 -2.54 -18.21
N GLU A 95 1.86 -1.72 -18.77
CA GLU A 95 3.29 -2.02 -18.81
C GLU A 95 3.86 -2.24 -17.41
N LEU A 96 3.47 -1.40 -16.43
CA LEU A 96 3.89 -1.53 -15.03
C LEU A 96 3.36 -2.82 -14.38
N LEU A 97 2.08 -3.14 -14.61
CA LEU A 97 1.48 -4.36 -14.06
C LEU A 97 2.08 -5.63 -14.68
N GLU A 98 2.25 -5.64 -16.02
CA GLU A 98 2.88 -6.75 -16.73
C GLU A 98 4.31 -6.99 -16.27
N TYR A 99 5.07 -5.92 -15.98
CA TYR A 99 6.40 -6.05 -15.38
C TYR A 99 6.33 -6.77 -14.03
N ALA A 100 5.45 -6.35 -13.11
CA ALA A 100 5.32 -6.99 -11.81
C ALA A 100 4.89 -8.46 -11.92
N ILE A 101 3.97 -8.77 -12.84
CA ILE A 101 3.53 -10.15 -13.10
C ILE A 101 4.69 -11.01 -13.62
N ASN A 102 5.47 -10.50 -14.57
CA ASN A 102 6.59 -11.24 -15.15
C ASN A 102 7.71 -11.43 -14.13
N ASP A 103 8.09 -10.39 -13.40
CA ASP A 103 9.07 -10.45 -12.33
C ASP A 103 8.67 -11.47 -11.24
N SER A 104 7.38 -11.49 -10.87
CA SER A 104 6.85 -12.47 -9.92
C SER A 104 6.97 -13.91 -10.46
N LYS A 105 6.68 -14.13 -11.73
CA LYS A 105 6.84 -15.45 -12.38
C LYS A 105 8.29 -15.88 -12.46
N GLU A 106 9.19 -14.96 -12.83
CA GLU A 106 10.64 -15.23 -12.90
C GLU A 106 11.22 -15.59 -11.54
N LYS A 107 10.68 -15.02 -10.45
CA LYS A 107 11.00 -15.36 -9.06
C LYS A 107 10.36 -16.66 -8.58
N GLY A 108 9.58 -17.36 -9.43
CA GLY A 108 8.88 -18.59 -9.07
C GLY A 108 7.77 -18.39 -8.03
N LYS A 109 7.13 -17.23 -8.02
CA LYS A 109 5.99 -16.95 -7.14
C LYS A 109 4.75 -17.72 -7.59
N SER A 110 3.88 -18.07 -6.64
CA SER A 110 2.59 -18.72 -6.89
C SER A 110 1.52 -17.77 -7.38
N GLY A 111 1.75 -16.45 -7.24
CA GLY A 111 0.84 -15.42 -7.69
C GLY A 111 1.20 -14.04 -7.19
N ILE A 112 0.34 -13.09 -7.53
CA ILE A 112 0.43 -11.69 -7.11
C ILE A 112 -0.95 -11.23 -6.64
N CYS A 113 -1.03 -10.44 -5.57
CA CYS A 113 -2.29 -10.01 -4.98
C CYS A 113 -2.29 -8.52 -4.65
N THR A 114 -3.47 -7.96 -4.43
CA THR A 114 -3.67 -6.56 -4.04
C THR A 114 -4.98 -6.36 -3.30
N LEU A 115 -5.02 -5.35 -2.44
CA LEU A 115 -6.23 -4.89 -1.77
C LEU A 115 -7.02 -3.95 -2.67
N VAL A 116 -8.31 -4.21 -2.81
CA VAL A 116 -9.26 -3.33 -3.49
C VAL A 116 -10.54 -3.16 -2.67
N SER A 117 -11.49 -2.40 -3.15
CA SER A 117 -12.81 -2.29 -2.51
C SER A 117 -13.95 -2.24 -3.54
N LYS A 118 -15.14 -2.68 -3.11
CA LYS A 118 -16.39 -2.63 -3.89
C LYS A 118 -16.80 -1.19 -4.20
N LYS A 119 -16.58 -0.30 -3.23
CA LYS A 119 -16.83 1.14 -3.34
C LYS A 119 -15.50 1.89 -3.39
N LYS A 120 -15.46 3.01 -4.10
CA LYS A 120 -14.26 3.86 -4.14
C LYS A 120 -13.90 4.31 -2.73
N LYS A 121 -12.67 3.99 -2.31
CA LYS A 121 -12.10 4.39 -1.02
C LYS A 121 -10.75 5.09 -1.24
N PRO A 122 -10.35 6.00 -0.33
CA PRO A 122 -9.00 6.59 -0.37
C PRO A 122 -7.93 5.50 -0.29
N PHE A 123 -6.80 5.71 -0.97
CA PHE A 123 -5.60 4.87 -0.91
C PHE A 123 -5.78 3.42 -1.39
N ILE A 124 -6.87 3.10 -2.08
CA ILE A 124 -7.20 1.76 -2.56
C ILE A 124 -7.23 1.76 -4.10
N GLY A 125 -6.64 0.72 -4.71
CA GLY A 125 -6.57 0.55 -6.16
C GLY A 125 -7.94 0.33 -6.81
N GLU A 126 -8.03 0.60 -8.11
CA GLU A 126 -9.27 0.43 -8.86
C GLU A 126 -9.50 -1.04 -9.22
N LYS A 127 -10.52 -1.66 -8.63
CA LYS A 127 -10.86 -3.09 -8.80
C LYS A 127 -10.95 -3.50 -10.27
N LYS A 128 -11.71 -2.76 -11.10
CA LYS A 128 -11.95 -3.10 -12.52
C LYS A 128 -10.67 -3.18 -13.34
N PHE A 129 -9.66 -2.38 -12.98
CA PHE A 129 -8.37 -2.45 -13.64
C PHE A 129 -7.72 -3.82 -13.44
N PHE A 130 -7.63 -4.29 -12.21
CA PHE A 130 -7.01 -5.58 -11.91
C PHE A 130 -7.85 -6.76 -12.45
N GLU A 131 -9.17 -6.71 -12.35
CA GLU A 131 -10.07 -7.73 -12.92
C GLU A 131 -9.88 -7.88 -14.43
N HIS A 132 -9.67 -6.77 -15.15
CA HIS A 132 -9.39 -6.79 -16.60
C HIS A 132 -8.12 -7.58 -16.93
N TYR A 133 -7.15 -7.64 -16.02
CA TYR A 133 -5.92 -8.43 -16.16
C TYR A 133 -5.98 -9.80 -15.49
N GLY A 134 -7.17 -10.30 -15.19
CA GLY A 134 -7.40 -11.67 -14.75
C GLY A 134 -7.31 -11.89 -13.25
N PHE A 135 -7.16 -10.85 -12.45
CA PHE A 135 -7.25 -10.96 -10.99
C PHE A 135 -8.67 -11.34 -10.57
N LYS A 136 -8.78 -12.22 -9.59
CA LYS A 136 -10.07 -12.69 -9.04
C LYS A 136 -10.15 -12.39 -7.55
N VAL A 137 -11.36 -12.18 -7.05
CA VAL A 137 -11.63 -12.06 -5.61
C VAL A 137 -11.34 -13.40 -4.94
N VAL A 138 -10.46 -13.41 -3.96
CA VAL A 138 -10.08 -14.60 -3.18
C VAL A 138 -10.52 -14.50 -1.72
N ASP A 139 -10.73 -13.30 -1.19
CA ASP A 139 -11.24 -13.08 0.17
C ASP A 139 -11.96 -11.73 0.28
N THR A 140 -12.84 -11.57 1.29
CA THR A 140 -13.66 -10.37 1.47
C THR A 140 -13.90 -10.06 2.95
N ILE A 141 -13.80 -8.78 3.33
CA ILE A 141 -14.27 -8.24 4.61
C ILE A 141 -15.07 -6.96 4.34
N GLY A 142 -16.39 -7.01 4.53
CA GLY A 142 -17.26 -5.87 4.25
C GLY A 142 -17.18 -5.39 2.80
N ASP A 143 -16.76 -4.14 2.61
CA ASP A 143 -16.54 -3.56 1.28
C ASP A 143 -15.14 -3.85 0.72
N TYR A 144 -14.22 -4.38 1.51
CA TYR A 144 -12.84 -4.67 1.09
C TYR A 144 -12.73 -6.06 0.47
N GLU A 145 -11.97 -6.17 -0.58
CA GLU A 145 -11.74 -7.41 -1.30
C GLU A 145 -10.25 -7.60 -1.58
N LEU A 146 -9.78 -8.81 -1.34
CA LEU A 146 -8.45 -9.24 -1.74
C LEU A 146 -8.56 -9.85 -3.13
N LEU A 147 -7.85 -9.27 -4.08
CA LEU A 147 -7.71 -9.82 -5.42
C LEU A 147 -6.38 -10.55 -5.56
N ALA A 148 -6.40 -11.69 -6.26
CA ALA A 148 -5.19 -12.41 -6.63
C ALA A 148 -5.22 -12.86 -8.10
N LEU A 149 -4.05 -12.82 -8.74
CA LEU A 149 -3.75 -13.49 -10.00
C LEU A 149 -2.82 -14.65 -9.66
N GLN A 150 -3.37 -15.87 -9.72
CA GLN A 150 -2.63 -17.12 -9.46
C GLN A 150 -1.85 -17.56 -10.69
N PHE A 151 -0.66 -18.10 -10.48
CA PHE A 151 0.18 -18.69 -11.53
C PHE A 151 0.21 -20.20 -11.48
N ASP A 152 -0.21 -20.80 -10.35
CA ASP A 152 -0.28 -22.24 -10.11
C ASP A 152 -1.50 -22.57 -9.23
N ASP A 153 -1.65 -23.83 -8.81
CA ASP A 153 -2.76 -24.31 -7.98
C ASP A 153 -2.51 -24.18 -6.46
N SER A 154 -1.57 -23.33 -6.04
CA SER A 154 -1.29 -23.08 -4.63
C SER A 154 -2.46 -22.41 -3.91
N GLU A 155 -2.47 -22.52 -2.57
CA GLU A 155 -3.48 -21.87 -1.74
C GLU A 155 -3.49 -20.35 -1.93
N THR A 156 -4.66 -19.76 -2.07
CA THR A 156 -4.83 -18.30 -2.24
C THR A 156 -4.52 -17.54 -0.95
N PRO A 157 -4.01 -16.30 -1.05
CA PRO A 157 -3.86 -15.43 0.12
C PRO A 157 -5.21 -15.07 0.74
N ARG A 158 -5.19 -14.76 2.04
CA ARG A 158 -6.37 -14.40 2.81
C ARG A 158 -6.08 -13.31 3.83
N PHE A 159 -7.11 -12.60 4.25
CA PHE A 159 -7.02 -11.68 5.37
C PHE A 159 -6.75 -12.42 6.68
N ASN A 160 -5.90 -11.87 7.52
CA ASN A 160 -5.62 -12.40 8.86
C ASN A 160 -6.87 -12.32 9.75
N ASP A 161 -6.98 -13.19 10.72
CA ASP A 161 -8.11 -13.19 11.66
C ASP A 161 -8.18 -11.88 12.46
N SER A 162 -7.03 -11.28 12.77
CA SER A 162 -6.96 -9.96 13.41
C SER A 162 -7.67 -8.87 12.58
N ALA A 163 -7.48 -8.87 11.26
CA ALA A 163 -8.10 -7.90 10.36
C ALA A 163 -9.65 -8.04 10.30
N ARG A 164 -10.16 -9.23 10.59
CA ARG A 164 -11.62 -9.49 10.61
C ARG A 164 -12.33 -8.94 11.82
N LEU A 165 -11.58 -8.57 12.88
CA LEU A 165 -12.15 -7.98 14.09
C LEU A 165 -12.87 -6.67 13.81
N MET A 166 -12.29 -5.80 13.01
CA MET A 166 -12.79 -4.45 12.68
C MET A 166 -13.20 -3.66 13.93
N LYS A 167 -12.55 -3.94 15.07
CA LYS A 167 -12.82 -3.42 16.41
C LYS A 167 -11.56 -3.33 17.23
N ILE A 168 -11.57 -2.39 18.18
CA ILE A 168 -10.54 -2.24 19.22
C ILE A 168 -11.21 -1.99 20.59
N ASP A 169 -10.50 -2.26 21.68
CA ASP A 169 -11.02 -2.02 23.03
C ASP A 169 -11.08 -0.53 23.40
N ASN A 170 -10.16 0.26 22.86
CA ASN A 170 -10.11 1.69 23.12
C ASN A 170 -11.34 2.40 22.54
N LYS A 171 -12.00 3.23 23.36
CA LYS A 171 -13.21 3.96 23.00
C LYS A 171 -12.95 5.39 22.51
N ASP A 172 -11.75 5.90 22.72
CA ASP A 172 -11.33 7.20 22.17
C ASP A 172 -11.14 7.11 20.66
N PHE A 173 -11.13 8.24 19.98
CA PHE A 173 -10.78 8.27 18.55
C PHE A 173 -9.35 7.75 18.40
N THR A 174 -9.17 6.76 17.54
CA THR A 174 -7.89 6.08 17.36
C THR A 174 -7.55 5.96 15.89
N ILE A 175 -6.34 6.35 15.52
CA ILE A 175 -5.83 6.35 14.15
C ILE A 175 -4.63 5.42 14.09
N TYR A 176 -4.72 4.40 13.22
CA TYR A 176 -3.59 3.58 12.80
C TYR A 176 -3.03 4.15 11.50
N TYR A 177 -1.72 4.27 11.39
CA TYR A 177 -1.07 4.83 10.21
C TYR A 177 0.31 4.22 9.97
N SER A 178 0.78 4.27 8.70
CA SER A 178 2.09 3.77 8.31
C SER A 178 2.85 4.77 7.44
N PRO A 179 4.18 4.65 7.30
CA PRO A 179 5.00 5.53 6.47
C PRO A 179 4.92 5.22 4.96
N GLU A 180 4.11 4.25 4.55
CA GLU A 180 4.00 3.83 3.15
C GLU A 180 3.46 4.92 2.21
N CYS A 181 2.67 5.86 2.72
CA CYS A 181 2.11 6.95 1.93
C CYS A 181 2.57 8.30 2.46
N PRO A 182 3.23 9.14 1.65
CA PRO A 182 3.76 10.44 2.11
C PRO A 182 2.69 11.44 2.54
N TYR A 183 1.45 11.28 2.11
CA TYR A 183 0.35 12.13 2.56
C TYR A 183 -0.05 11.85 4.01
N VAL A 184 0.13 10.63 4.47
CA VAL A 184 -0.32 10.19 5.80
C VAL A 184 0.42 10.93 6.92
N GLU A 185 1.72 11.12 6.81
CA GLU A 185 2.50 11.82 7.85
C GLU A 185 2.07 13.29 8.00
N TYR A 186 1.79 13.96 6.91
CA TYR A 186 1.26 15.32 6.94
C TYR A 186 -0.10 15.37 7.65
N GLU A 187 -1.04 14.51 7.24
CA GLU A 187 -2.38 14.47 7.85
C GLU A 187 -2.34 14.12 9.34
N VAL A 188 -1.44 13.22 9.75
CA VAL A 188 -1.24 12.87 11.16
C VAL A 188 -0.74 14.09 11.95
N ASN A 189 0.24 14.83 11.44
CA ASN A 189 0.78 16.00 12.11
C ASN A 189 -0.27 17.12 12.24
N GLU A 190 -1.03 17.40 11.19
CA GLU A 190 -2.14 18.36 11.23
C GLU A 190 -3.19 17.95 12.27
N LEU A 191 -3.53 16.67 12.35
CA LEU A 191 -4.49 16.17 13.33
C LEU A 191 -3.95 16.21 14.77
N ILE A 192 -2.65 16.00 14.98
CA ILE A 192 -2.01 16.14 16.29
C ILE A 192 -2.13 17.60 16.78
N GLU A 193 -1.79 18.55 15.93
CA GLU A 193 -1.88 19.97 16.29
C GLU A 193 -3.33 20.39 16.53
N TYR A 194 -4.25 20.01 15.63
CA TYR A 194 -5.67 20.26 15.81
C TYR A 194 -6.24 19.69 17.12
N ALA A 195 -5.84 18.46 17.46
CA ALA A 195 -6.27 17.81 18.69
C ALA A 195 -5.77 18.54 19.94
N LYS A 196 -4.51 19.02 19.93
CA LYS A 196 -3.94 19.84 21.02
C LYS A 196 -4.69 21.17 21.18
N GLU A 197 -4.86 21.91 20.08
CA GLU A 197 -5.53 23.23 20.11
C GLU A 197 -6.98 23.16 20.59
N ASN A 198 -7.67 22.05 20.29
CA ASN A 198 -9.10 21.88 20.63
C ASN A 198 -9.32 21.00 21.86
N ASN A 199 -8.25 20.58 22.55
CA ASN A 199 -8.30 19.68 23.70
C ASN A 199 -9.08 18.36 23.43
N ILE A 200 -8.87 17.79 22.23
CA ILE A 200 -9.48 16.55 21.79
C ILE A 200 -8.50 15.39 22.00
N LYS A 201 -8.95 14.32 22.64
CA LYS A 201 -8.14 13.12 22.82
C LYS A 201 -8.19 12.24 21.58
N ILE A 202 -7.06 12.09 20.89
CA ILE A 202 -6.85 11.17 19.76
C ILE A 202 -5.65 10.27 20.06
N ASN A 203 -5.81 8.97 19.86
CA ASN A 203 -4.70 8.02 19.96
C ASN A 203 -4.12 7.78 18.57
N PHE A 204 -2.82 8.00 18.41
CA PHE A 204 -2.10 7.74 17.17
C PHE A 204 -1.23 6.48 17.35
N ILE A 205 -1.48 5.47 16.51
CA ILE A 205 -0.77 4.19 16.55
C ILE A 205 -0.01 4.03 15.23
N LYS A 206 1.29 4.22 15.28
CA LYS A 206 2.16 4.02 14.12
C LYS A 206 2.39 2.53 13.90
N ILE A 207 2.10 2.06 12.70
CA ILE A 207 2.51 0.75 12.20
C ILE A 207 3.95 0.89 11.71
N ASP A 208 4.90 0.50 12.54
CA ASP A 208 6.34 0.68 12.33
C ASP A 208 7.11 -0.66 12.31
N SER A 209 6.37 -1.77 12.26
CA SER A 209 6.94 -3.11 12.17
C SER A 209 6.03 -4.08 11.44
N LEU A 210 6.63 -5.14 10.89
CA LEU A 210 5.91 -6.24 10.25
C LEU A 210 4.89 -6.89 11.21
N GLU A 211 5.28 -7.10 12.46
CA GLU A 211 4.41 -7.68 13.49
C GLU A 211 3.15 -6.85 13.70
N LYS A 212 3.29 -5.53 13.88
CA LYS A 212 2.15 -4.63 14.03
C LYS A 212 1.25 -4.63 12.79
N ALA A 213 1.84 -4.64 11.60
CA ALA A 213 1.08 -4.68 10.35
C ALA A 213 0.30 -5.98 10.18
N LYS A 214 0.93 -7.12 10.44
CA LYS A 214 0.27 -8.45 10.35
C LYS A 214 -0.82 -8.65 11.38
N ASN A 215 -0.72 -8.00 12.54
CA ASN A 215 -1.70 -8.08 13.64
C ASN A 215 -2.65 -6.87 13.70
N ALA A 216 -2.70 -6.03 12.67
CA ALA A 216 -3.63 -4.91 12.64
C ALA A 216 -5.08 -5.38 12.85
N PRO A 217 -5.88 -4.69 13.69
CA PRO A 217 -7.22 -5.13 14.08
C PRO A 217 -8.31 -4.83 13.05
N CYS A 218 -7.91 -4.44 11.86
CA CYS A 218 -8.78 -4.12 10.74
C CYS A 218 -8.04 -4.29 9.43
N ILE A 219 -8.76 -4.17 8.33
CA ILE A 219 -8.15 -3.94 7.02
C ILE A 219 -7.36 -2.64 7.10
N PHE A 220 -6.08 -2.76 6.82
CA PHE A 220 -5.13 -1.68 6.90
C PHE A 220 -4.29 -1.66 5.62
N ASN A 221 -4.27 -0.53 4.95
CA ASN A 221 -3.31 -0.27 3.88
C ASN A 221 -2.25 0.72 4.40
N ASN A 222 -2.64 1.97 4.64
CA ASN A 222 -1.73 2.97 5.24
C ASN A 222 -2.43 3.89 6.24
N TRP A 223 -3.76 3.75 6.40
CA TRP A 223 -4.59 4.53 7.30
C TRP A 223 -5.85 3.77 7.73
N ALA A 224 -6.19 3.83 9.02
CA ALA A 224 -7.43 3.28 9.54
C ALA A 224 -7.90 4.06 10.78
N ASN A 225 -9.20 4.32 10.87
CA ASN A 225 -9.82 5.07 11.95
C ASN A 225 -10.77 4.22 12.77
N PHE A 226 -10.77 4.46 14.08
CA PHE A 226 -11.73 3.88 15.02
C PHE A 226 -12.36 4.95 15.88
N TYR A 227 -13.63 4.81 16.17
CA TYR A 227 -14.35 5.61 17.14
C TYR A 227 -15.27 4.74 17.98
N LYS A 228 -15.25 4.91 19.29
CA LYS A 228 -15.96 4.03 20.26
C LYS A 228 -15.63 2.54 20.09
N GLY A 229 -14.44 2.25 19.59
CA GLY A 229 -13.96 0.90 19.34
C GLY A 229 -14.37 0.30 18.00
N GLU A 230 -15.20 0.95 17.21
CA GLU A 230 -15.66 0.47 15.90
C GLU A 230 -14.84 1.11 14.77
N PHE A 231 -14.54 0.32 13.74
CA PHE A 231 -13.87 0.79 12.51
C PHE A 231 -14.82 1.69 11.71
N LEU A 232 -14.28 2.79 11.10
CA LEU A 232 -15.04 3.80 10.35
C LEU A 232 -14.95 3.62 8.84
#